data_23ae085747478ed1e2f895c87ce86305
#
_entry.id   23ae085747478ed1e2f895c87ce86305
#
_cell.length_a   1.000
_cell.length_b   1.000
_cell.length_c   1.000
_cell.angle_alpha   90.00
_cell.angle_beta   90.00
_cell.angle_gamma   90.00
#
_symmetry.space_group_name_H-M   'P 1'
#
loop_
_entity.id
_entity.type
_entity.pdbx_description
1 polymer ?
#
loop_
_entity_poly.entity_id
_entity_poly.type
_entity_poly.pdbx_seq_one_letter_code
_entity_poly.pdbx_strand_id
1 'polypeptide(L)'
;MGKLIIFEGLDGSGKGTQAELACQNLHSKGYDPLKISFPDYDSPSSALVKMYLSGEFGQRPDDVNAYAASTFYAVDRFASYKTRWGNVSRQNGLIISDRYTTSNAVHQCSKLPPMHWDGFLEWLFEFEYKKLGLPAPDAVVYLAVDPDVSQRLIAQRYHGDESKKDIQERDTEYLARSRAAAEYCARKLGWHRIECTTTVDGQKTIRTPEDIQSEVMAYLERILS
;
A
#
# COMPACT_ATOMS: atom_id res chain seq x y z
N MET A 1 -11.45 19.73 -3.54
CA MET A 1 -10.55 18.69 -4.06
C MET A 1 -11.15 17.35 -3.68
N GLY A 2 -11.13 16.36 -4.59
CA GLY A 2 -11.73 15.05 -4.32
C GLY A 2 -11.08 14.33 -3.14
N LYS A 3 -11.74 13.31 -2.63
CA LYS A 3 -11.21 12.47 -1.54
C LYS A 3 -10.32 11.37 -2.10
N LEU A 4 -9.12 11.22 -1.55
CA LEU A 4 -8.18 10.15 -1.86
C LEU A 4 -7.99 9.26 -0.63
N ILE A 5 -8.47 8.04 -0.70
CA ILE A 5 -8.42 7.06 0.39
C ILE A 5 -7.52 5.91 -0.02
N ILE A 6 -6.56 5.58 0.82
CA ILE A 6 -5.55 4.56 0.55
C ILE A 6 -5.81 3.32 1.40
N PHE A 7 -5.71 2.17 0.77
CA PHE A 7 -5.58 0.88 1.45
C PHE A 7 -4.11 0.49 1.48
N GLU A 8 -3.55 0.40 2.67
CA GLU A 8 -2.16 0.07 2.91
C GLU A 8 -2.04 -1.22 3.74
N GLY A 9 -0.92 -1.91 3.61
CA GLY A 9 -0.62 -3.15 4.33
C GLY A 9 0.44 -3.95 3.58
N LEU A 10 1.08 -4.89 4.27
CA LEU A 10 2.07 -5.76 3.67
C LEU A 10 1.44 -6.76 2.69
N ASP A 11 2.26 -7.47 1.93
CA ASP A 11 1.78 -8.48 1.01
C ASP A 11 1.03 -9.59 1.75
N GLY A 12 -0.04 -10.10 1.14
CA GLY A 12 -0.95 -11.04 1.78
C GLY A 12 -1.95 -10.42 2.78
N SER A 13 -1.99 -9.09 2.97
CA SER A 13 -2.94 -8.45 3.92
C SER A 13 -4.37 -8.29 3.39
N GLY A 14 -4.64 -8.63 2.13
CA GLY A 14 -5.98 -8.50 1.54
C GLY A 14 -6.34 -7.08 1.07
N LYS A 15 -5.38 -6.16 0.93
CA LYS A 15 -5.60 -4.77 0.47
C LYS A 15 -6.47 -4.67 -0.77
N GLY A 16 -6.08 -5.38 -1.84
CA GLY A 16 -6.80 -5.34 -3.11
C GLY A 16 -8.25 -5.81 -2.98
N THR A 17 -8.48 -6.85 -2.17
CA THR A 17 -9.83 -7.35 -1.86
C THR A 17 -10.65 -6.30 -1.11
N GLN A 18 -10.08 -5.70 -0.07
CA GLN A 18 -10.79 -4.71 0.75
C GLN A 18 -11.04 -3.41 -0.03
N ALA A 19 -10.10 -2.99 -0.87
CA ALA A 19 -10.30 -1.84 -1.77
C ALA A 19 -11.44 -2.09 -2.78
N GLU A 20 -11.51 -3.30 -3.34
CA GLU A 20 -12.58 -3.69 -4.25
C GLU A 20 -13.95 -3.72 -3.55
N LEU A 21 -14.03 -4.38 -2.40
CA LEU A 21 -15.26 -4.43 -1.60
C LEU A 21 -15.69 -3.04 -1.15
N ALA A 22 -14.75 -2.15 -0.79
CA ALA A 22 -15.06 -0.77 -0.44
C ALA A 22 -15.68 -0.02 -1.62
N CYS A 23 -15.15 -0.17 -2.84
CA CYS A 23 -15.75 0.43 -4.04
C CYS A 23 -17.17 -0.06 -4.28
N GLN A 24 -17.41 -1.38 -4.19
CA GLN A 24 -18.74 -1.97 -4.38
C GLN A 24 -19.75 -1.47 -3.33
N ASN A 25 -19.35 -1.45 -2.06
CA ASN A 25 -20.20 -0.96 -0.97
C ASN A 25 -20.49 0.54 -1.09
N LEU A 26 -19.50 1.34 -1.46
CA LEU A 26 -19.67 2.77 -1.67
C LEU A 26 -20.59 3.04 -2.88
N HIS A 27 -20.45 2.26 -3.95
CA HIS A 27 -21.32 2.37 -5.12
C HIS A 27 -22.79 2.06 -4.75
N SER A 28 -23.05 1.03 -3.95
CA SER A 28 -24.40 0.71 -3.47
C SER A 28 -25.03 1.81 -2.60
N LYS A 29 -24.19 2.70 -2.05
CA LYS A 29 -24.61 3.88 -1.25
C LYS A 29 -24.71 5.17 -2.07
N GLY A 30 -24.54 5.08 -3.39
CA GLY A 30 -24.69 6.20 -4.32
C GLY A 30 -23.44 7.03 -4.55
N TYR A 31 -22.27 6.58 -4.08
CA TYR A 31 -20.97 7.15 -4.47
C TYR A 31 -20.51 6.57 -5.81
N ASP A 32 -19.61 7.27 -6.49
CA ASP A 32 -18.97 6.80 -7.72
C ASP A 32 -17.43 6.77 -7.52
N PRO A 33 -16.89 5.79 -6.76
CA PRO A 33 -15.47 5.73 -6.47
C PRO A 33 -14.67 5.22 -7.69
N LEU A 34 -13.62 5.94 -8.06
CA LEU A 34 -12.61 5.45 -8.99
C LEU A 34 -11.58 4.61 -8.24
N LYS A 35 -11.48 3.32 -8.58
CA LYS A 35 -10.42 2.47 -8.05
C LYS A 35 -9.15 2.61 -8.88
N ILE A 36 -8.03 2.78 -8.20
CA ILE A 36 -6.67 2.74 -8.75
C ILE A 36 -5.80 1.79 -7.92
N SER A 37 -4.67 1.37 -8.48
CA SER A 37 -3.70 0.52 -7.79
C SER A 37 -2.29 0.87 -8.22
N PHE A 38 -1.33 0.72 -7.29
CA PHE A 38 0.09 0.91 -7.58
C PHE A 38 0.92 -0.28 -7.08
N PRO A 39 1.93 -0.70 -7.87
CA PRO A 39 2.30 -0.18 -9.19
C PRO A 39 1.21 -0.39 -10.23
N ASP A 40 1.10 0.53 -11.21
CA ASP A 40 0.23 0.38 -12.37
C ASP A 40 0.89 -0.53 -13.41
N TYR A 41 0.84 -1.85 -13.14
CA TYR A 41 1.57 -2.84 -13.92
C TYR A 41 1.18 -2.89 -15.41
N ASP A 42 -0.01 -2.42 -15.77
CA ASP A 42 -0.47 -2.38 -17.15
C ASP A 42 0.06 -1.14 -17.89
N SER A 43 0.61 -0.17 -17.16
CA SER A 43 1.19 1.05 -17.72
C SER A 43 2.68 0.88 -18.03
N PRO A 44 3.18 1.46 -19.15
CA PRO A 44 4.61 1.56 -19.41
C PRO A 44 5.39 2.30 -18.33
N SER A 45 4.74 3.16 -17.54
CA SER A 45 5.36 3.92 -16.44
C SER A 45 5.92 3.05 -15.34
N SER A 46 5.39 1.83 -15.17
CA SER A 46 5.87 0.86 -14.17
C SER A 46 7.11 0.04 -14.60
N ALA A 47 7.71 0.33 -15.76
CA ALA A 47 8.83 -0.45 -16.28
C ALA A 47 10.00 -0.56 -15.27
N LEU A 48 10.44 0.58 -14.68
CA LEU A 48 11.52 0.58 -13.70
C LEU A 48 11.16 -0.19 -12.41
N VAL A 49 9.89 -0.15 -12.01
CA VAL A 49 9.39 -0.95 -10.87
C VAL A 49 9.48 -2.44 -11.19
N LYS A 50 9.07 -2.86 -12.39
CA LYS A 50 9.16 -4.26 -12.84
C LYS A 50 10.60 -4.74 -12.85
N MET A 51 11.54 -3.97 -13.43
CA MET A 51 12.96 -4.26 -13.47
C MET A 51 13.55 -4.38 -12.05
N TYR A 52 13.15 -3.50 -11.14
CA TYR A 52 13.59 -3.56 -9.75
C TYR A 52 13.08 -4.84 -9.06
N LEU A 53 11.78 -5.14 -9.15
CA LEU A 53 11.17 -6.29 -8.49
C LEU A 53 11.60 -7.63 -9.09
N SER A 54 11.95 -7.67 -10.39
CA SER A 54 12.52 -8.86 -11.05
C SER A 54 13.99 -9.11 -10.69
N GLY A 55 14.65 -8.14 -10.02
CA GLY A 55 16.03 -8.27 -9.60
C GLY A 55 17.07 -7.85 -10.66
N GLU A 56 16.66 -7.09 -11.69
CA GLU A 56 17.62 -6.58 -12.71
C GLU A 56 18.59 -5.54 -12.15
N PHE A 57 18.23 -4.87 -11.05
CA PHE A 57 19.09 -3.88 -10.37
C PHE A 57 19.79 -4.44 -9.13
N GLY A 58 19.72 -5.75 -8.90
CA GLY A 58 20.28 -6.46 -7.75
C GLY A 58 19.31 -7.51 -7.22
N GLN A 59 19.84 -8.53 -6.55
CA GLN A 59 19.06 -9.70 -6.12
C GLN A 59 18.39 -9.50 -4.74
N ARG A 60 18.73 -8.42 -4.04
CA ARG A 60 18.17 -8.07 -2.74
C ARG A 60 17.47 -6.71 -2.80
N PRO A 61 16.41 -6.48 -2.01
CA PRO A 61 15.76 -5.17 -1.94
C PRO A 61 16.72 -4.02 -1.58
N ASP A 62 17.73 -4.31 -0.78
CA ASP A 62 18.70 -3.34 -0.29
C ASP A 62 19.80 -2.97 -1.33
N ASP A 63 19.91 -3.71 -2.44
CA ASP A 63 20.87 -3.39 -3.53
C ASP A 63 20.51 -2.05 -4.22
N VAL A 64 19.26 -1.63 -4.13
CA VAL A 64 18.82 -0.30 -4.56
C VAL A 64 18.46 0.52 -3.32
N ASN A 65 19.12 1.65 -3.11
CA ASN A 65 18.88 2.49 -1.95
C ASN A 65 17.43 3.03 -1.89
N ALA A 66 17.00 3.45 -0.69
CA ALA A 66 15.63 3.88 -0.44
C ALA A 66 15.16 5.03 -1.34
N TYR A 67 16.03 5.99 -1.61
CA TYR A 67 15.73 7.17 -2.43
C TYR A 67 15.56 6.81 -3.91
N ALA A 68 16.49 6.05 -4.48
CA ALA A 68 16.40 5.60 -5.86
C ALA A 68 15.16 4.72 -6.11
N ALA A 69 14.92 3.73 -5.25
CA ALA A 69 13.73 2.89 -5.36
C ALA A 69 12.43 3.72 -5.26
N SER A 70 12.38 4.72 -4.35
CA SER A 70 11.22 5.62 -4.25
C SER A 70 10.90 6.33 -5.56
N THR A 71 11.93 6.74 -6.32
CA THR A 71 11.71 7.46 -7.59
C THR A 71 11.03 6.59 -8.63
N PHE A 72 11.31 5.29 -8.69
CA PHE A 72 10.68 4.38 -9.64
C PHE A 72 9.16 4.33 -9.45
N TYR A 73 8.72 4.18 -8.22
CA TYR A 73 7.30 4.18 -7.87
C TYR A 73 6.66 5.57 -8.01
N ALA A 74 7.39 6.64 -7.68
CA ALA A 74 6.89 8.00 -7.80
C ALA A 74 6.61 8.40 -9.25
N VAL A 75 7.47 8.00 -10.20
CA VAL A 75 7.27 8.23 -11.64
C VAL A 75 6.02 7.51 -12.14
N ASP A 76 5.79 6.28 -11.70
CA ASP A 76 4.59 5.52 -12.05
C ASP A 76 3.31 6.22 -11.53
N ARG A 77 3.30 6.65 -10.26
CA ARG A 77 2.18 7.43 -9.69
C ARG A 77 1.94 8.74 -10.43
N PHE A 78 3.02 9.46 -10.75
CA PHE A 78 2.91 10.73 -11.46
C PHE A 78 2.32 10.56 -12.87
N ALA A 79 2.79 9.57 -13.63
CA ALA A 79 2.26 9.27 -14.95
C ALA A 79 0.77 8.91 -14.87
N SER A 80 0.39 8.01 -13.95
CA SER A 80 -1.00 7.63 -13.74
C SER A 80 -1.87 8.84 -13.33
N TYR A 81 -1.39 9.71 -12.44
CA TYR A 81 -2.09 10.93 -12.04
C TYR A 81 -2.35 11.83 -13.24
N LYS A 82 -1.36 12.05 -14.10
CA LYS A 82 -1.49 12.92 -15.28
C LYS A 82 -2.44 12.38 -16.33
N THR A 83 -2.47 11.08 -16.52
CA THR A 83 -3.15 10.44 -17.66
C THR A 83 -4.51 9.82 -17.31
N ARG A 84 -4.75 9.43 -16.06
CA ARG A 84 -5.92 8.63 -15.68
C ARG A 84 -6.82 9.30 -14.66
N TRP A 85 -6.31 9.64 -13.48
CA TRP A 85 -7.17 9.97 -12.34
C TRP A 85 -7.08 11.44 -11.85
N GLY A 86 -6.11 12.20 -12.33
CA GLY A 86 -5.94 13.59 -11.88
C GLY A 86 -7.14 14.49 -12.19
N ASN A 87 -7.88 14.24 -13.28
CA ASN A 87 -9.11 14.98 -13.58
C ASN A 87 -10.21 14.67 -12.55
N VAL A 88 -10.40 13.39 -12.20
CA VAL A 88 -11.37 12.95 -11.19
C VAL A 88 -11.08 13.61 -9.84
N SER A 89 -9.81 13.62 -9.44
CA SER A 89 -9.36 14.30 -8.20
C SER A 89 -9.70 15.79 -8.20
N ARG A 90 -9.45 16.50 -9.30
CA ARG A 90 -9.75 17.94 -9.41
C ARG A 90 -11.24 18.25 -9.44
N GLN A 91 -12.07 17.33 -9.92
CA GLN A 91 -13.53 17.45 -10.00
C GLN A 91 -14.26 16.97 -8.74
N ASN A 92 -13.56 16.89 -7.61
CA ASN A 92 -14.09 16.42 -6.31
C ASN A 92 -14.56 14.96 -6.32
N GLY A 93 -14.02 14.13 -7.20
CA GLY A 93 -14.33 12.69 -7.22
C GLY A 93 -13.73 11.94 -6.05
N LEU A 94 -14.31 10.78 -5.75
CA LEU A 94 -13.82 9.85 -4.75
C LEU A 94 -12.85 8.85 -5.40
N ILE A 95 -11.67 8.69 -4.81
CA ILE A 95 -10.63 7.79 -5.31
C ILE A 95 -10.26 6.81 -4.20
N ILE A 96 -10.31 5.53 -4.52
CA ILE A 96 -9.86 4.43 -3.66
C ILE A 96 -8.59 3.84 -4.28
N SER A 97 -7.48 3.87 -3.55
CA SER A 97 -6.21 3.34 -4.04
C SER A 97 -5.74 2.13 -3.25
N ASP A 98 -5.44 1.05 -3.94
CA ASP A 98 -4.63 -0.05 -3.39
C ASP A 98 -3.16 0.35 -3.54
N ARG A 99 -2.51 0.71 -2.42
CA ARG A 99 -1.18 1.32 -2.32
C ARG A 99 -1.11 2.75 -2.89
N TYR A 100 -0.11 3.47 -2.41
CA TYR A 100 0.23 4.83 -2.86
C TYR A 100 1.66 5.21 -2.40
N THR A 101 1.95 6.48 -2.18
CA THR A 101 3.18 6.99 -1.55
C THR A 101 3.43 6.35 -0.17
N THR A 102 2.36 5.95 0.52
CA THR A 102 2.39 5.23 1.79
C THR A 102 3.17 3.92 1.71
N SER A 103 3.12 3.20 0.59
CA SER A 103 3.95 2.02 0.38
C SER A 103 5.45 2.35 0.30
N ASN A 104 5.83 3.49 -0.29
CA ASN A 104 7.22 3.96 -0.21
C ASN A 104 7.61 4.29 1.23
N ALA A 105 6.72 4.94 2.01
CA ALA A 105 6.97 5.19 3.43
C ALA A 105 7.29 3.90 4.19
N VAL A 106 6.54 2.83 3.95
CA VAL A 106 6.76 1.52 4.60
C VAL A 106 8.04 0.84 4.08
N HIS A 107 8.06 0.57 2.77
CA HIS A 107 9.06 -0.31 2.17
C HIS A 107 10.44 0.34 2.06
N GLN A 108 10.54 1.64 1.97
CA GLN A 108 11.83 2.30 1.88
C GLN A 108 12.38 2.72 3.25
N CYS A 109 11.53 3.06 4.24
CA CYS A 109 11.96 3.18 5.62
C CYS A 109 12.62 1.89 6.12
N SER A 110 12.11 0.72 5.74
CA SER A 110 12.65 -0.58 6.14
C SER A 110 14.11 -0.82 5.73
N LYS A 111 14.60 -0.09 4.73
CA LYS A 111 16.00 -0.12 4.27
C LYS A 111 16.93 0.80 5.06
N LEU A 112 16.38 1.65 5.91
CA LEU A 112 17.12 2.67 6.64
C LEU A 112 17.11 2.34 8.15
N PRO A 113 18.17 2.73 8.89
CA PRO A 113 18.12 2.71 10.35
C PRO A 113 16.94 3.53 10.88
N PRO A 114 16.25 3.08 11.95
CA PRO A 114 15.05 3.76 12.46
C PRO A 114 15.24 5.25 12.79
N MET A 115 16.43 5.65 13.20
CA MET A 115 16.78 7.07 13.47
C MET A 115 16.69 7.97 12.24
N HIS A 116 16.69 7.41 11.03
CA HIS A 116 16.58 8.15 9.76
C HIS A 116 15.17 8.16 9.16
N TRP A 117 14.21 7.46 9.77
CA TRP A 117 12.87 7.33 9.21
C TRP A 117 12.14 8.68 9.09
N ASP A 118 12.23 9.53 10.12
CA ASP A 118 11.57 10.83 10.09
C ASP A 118 12.10 11.72 8.95
N GLY A 119 13.42 11.82 8.81
CA GLY A 119 14.02 12.60 7.73
C GLY A 119 13.71 12.04 6.34
N PHE A 120 13.61 10.71 6.20
CA PHE A 120 13.20 10.07 4.96
C PHE A 120 11.72 10.36 4.63
N LEU A 121 10.82 10.30 5.61
CA LEU A 121 9.41 10.62 5.42
C LEU A 121 9.20 12.09 5.02
N GLU A 122 9.92 13.03 5.65
CA GLU A 122 9.91 14.44 5.28
C GLU A 122 10.34 14.63 3.82
N TRP A 123 11.46 14.01 3.42
CA TRP A 123 11.94 14.03 2.03
C TRP A 123 10.91 13.43 1.07
N LEU A 124 10.34 12.26 1.39
CA LEU A 124 9.40 11.55 0.54
C LEU A 124 8.16 12.41 0.25
N PHE A 125 7.59 13.00 1.29
CA PHE A 125 6.38 13.82 1.17
C PHE A 125 6.67 15.17 0.50
N GLU A 126 7.83 15.76 0.74
CA GLU A 126 8.26 16.92 -0.01
C GLU A 126 8.41 16.58 -1.50
N PHE A 127 9.08 15.48 -1.81
CA PHE A 127 9.31 15.03 -3.18
C PHE A 127 7.99 14.75 -3.91
N GLU A 128 7.15 13.86 -3.38
CA GLU A 128 5.95 13.44 -4.10
C GLU A 128 4.81 14.46 -4.03
N TYR A 129 4.52 15.04 -2.85
CA TYR A 129 3.37 15.92 -2.71
C TYR A 129 3.67 17.37 -3.12
N LYS A 130 4.88 17.88 -2.85
CA LYS A 130 5.21 19.28 -3.17
C LYS A 130 5.92 19.43 -4.50
N LYS A 131 6.95 18.60 -4.81
CA LYS A 131 7.73 18.76 -6.04
C LYS A 131 7.04 18.14 -7.25
N LEU A 132 6.51 16.90 -7.13
CA LEU A 132 5.75 16.26 -8.20
C LEU A 132 4.29 16.74 -8.25
N GLY A 133 3.77 17.33 -7.16
CA GLY A 133 2.39 17.83 -7.09
C GLY A 133 1.34 16.73 -7.06
N LEU A 134 1.69 15.56 -6.56
CA LEU A 134 0.73 14.49 -6.30
C LEU A 134 -0.13 14.87 -5.08
N PRO A 135 -1.44 14.59 -5.06
CA PRO A 135 -2.27 14.86 -3.89
C PRO A 135 -1.86 13.98 -2.71
N ALA A 136 -1.81 14.57 -1.51
CA ALA A 136 -1.69 13.79 -0.29
C ALA A 136 -2.99 13.02 0.00
N PRO A 137 -2.93 11.84 0.64
CA PRO A 137 -4.13 11.10 1.04
C PRO A 137 -4.97 11.88 2.04
N ASP A 138 -6.30 11.82 1.90
CA ASP A 138 -7.23 12.29 2.94
C ASP A 138 -7.35 11.29 4.10
N ALA A 139 -7.20 9.99 3.78
CA ALA A 139 -7.21 8.92 4.76
C ALA A 139 -6.40 7.71 4.29
N VAL A 140 -5.86 6.97 5.25
CA VAL A 140 -5.17 5.71 5.00
C VAL A 140 -5.75 4.64 5.93
N VAL A 141 -6.23 3.55 5.35
CA VAL A 141 -6.66 2.34 6.04
C VAL A 141 -5.49 1.36 6.01
N TYR A 142 -4.89 1.09 7.16
CA TYR A 142 -3.80 0.14 7.30
C TYR A 142 -4.29 -1.20 7.79
N LEU A 143 -4.19 -2.22 6.93
CA LEU A 143 -4.58 -3.59 7.22
C LEU A 143 -3.40 -4.34 7.85
N ALA A 144 -3.43 -4.45 9.18
CA ALA A 144 -2.40 -5.11 9.95
C ALA A 144 -2.64 -6.62 10.01
N VAL A 145 -1.69 -7.41 9.48
CA VAL A 145 -1.75 -8.87 9.49
C VAL A 145 -0.53 -9.42 10.22
N ASP A 146 -0.73 -10.48 10.99
CA ASP A 146 0.38 -11.21 11.62
C ASP A 146 1.30 -11.80 10.54
N PRO A 147 2.64 -11.76 10.72
CA PRO A 147 3.60 -12.23 9.71
C PRO A 147 3.38 -13.67 9.30
N ASP A 148 3.11 -14.56 10.25
CA ASP A 148 2.93 -15.98 9.95
C ASP A 148 1.66 -16.22 9.13
N VAL A 149 0.62 -15.43 9.41
CA VAL A 149 -0.63 -15.45 8.62
C VAL A 149 -0.35 -14.91 7.21
N SER A 150 0.33 -13.77 7.10
CA SER A 150 0.70 -13.15 5.82
C SER A 150 1.52 -14.10 4.94
N GLN A 151 2.54 -14.77 5.49
CA GLN A 151 3.35 -15.72 4.73
C GLN A 151 2.53 -16.92 4.22
N ARG A 152 1.61 -17.44 5.04
CA ARG A 152 0.70 -18.51 4.57
C ARG A 152 -0.20 -18.05 3.41
N LEU A 153 -0.71 -16.81 3.46
CA LEU A 153 -1.56 -16.26 2.41
C LEU A 153 -0.77 -16.01 1.11
N ILE A 154 0.49 -15.57 1.21
CA ILE A 154 1.38 -15.42 0.05
C ILE A 154 1.68 -16.79 -0.59
N ALA A 155 2.01 -17.80 0.23
CA ALA A 155 2.25 -19.15 -0.26
C ALA A 155 1.01 -19.74 -0.97
N GLN A 156 -0.19 -19.51 -0.43
CA GLN A 156 -1.44 -19.92 -1.06
C GLN A 156 -1.67 -19.22 -2.42
N ARG A 157 -1.38 -17.91 -2.52
CA ARG A 157 -1.50 -17.14 -3.77
C ARG A 157 -0.71 -17.76 -4.92
N TYR A 158 0.50 -18.23 -4.62
CA TYR A 158 1.40 -18.83 -5.61
C TYR A 158 1.30 -20.35 -5.69
N HIS A 159 0.33 -20.99 -5.00
CA HIS A 159 0.19 -22.44 -4.93
C HIS A 159 1.48 -23.15 -4.52
N GLY A 160 2.28 -22.52 -3.63
CA GLY A 160 3.56 -23.02 -3.18
C GLY A 160 4.73 -22.82 -4.16
N ASP A 161 4.53 -22.16 -5.29
CA ASP A 161 5.59 -21.87 -6.27
C ASP A 161 6.40 -20.65 -5.85
N GLU A 162 7.50 -20.89 -5.13
CA GLU A 162 8.42 -19.85 -4.65
C GLU A 162 9.09 -19.03 -5.77
N SER A 163 9.14 -19.58 -7.01
CA SER A 163 9.77 -18.87 -8.13
C SER A 163 8.99 -17.63 -8.57
N LYS A 164 7.71 -17.54 -8.23
CA LYS A 164 6.83 -16.42 -8.55
C LYS A 164 6.95 -15.23 -7.59
N LYS A 165 7.59 -15.42 -6.44
CA LYS A 165 7.85 -14.35 -5.48
C LYS A 165 8.88 -13.38 -6.07
N ASP A 166 8.64 -12.08 -5.89
CA ASP A 166 9.62 -11.05 -6.21
C ASP A 166 10.76 -10.98 -5.17
N ILE A 167 11.73 -10.08 -5.37
CA ILE A 167 12.87 -9.95 -4.47
C ILE A 167 12.48 -9.50 -3.05
N GLN A 168 11.37 -8.79 -2.89
CA GLN A 168 10.86 -8.33 -1.59
C GLN A 168 10.15 -9.46 -0.85
N GLU A 169 9.31 -10.24 -1.54
CA GLU A 169 8.55 -11.35 -0.96
C GLU A 169 9.44 -12.53 -0.54
N ARG A 170 10.64 -12.67 -1.15
CA ARG A 170 11.62 -13.72 -0.80
C ARG A 170 12.46 -13.39 0.42
N ASP A 171 12.65 -12.11 0.75
CA ASP A 171 13.52 -11.66 1.83
C ASP A 171 12.74 -11.50 3.14
N THR A 172 12.80 -12.53 4.00
CA THR A 172 12.08 -12.57 5.27
C THR A 172 12.55 -11.51 6.27
N GLU A 173 13.84 -11.14 6.24
CA GLU A 173 14.36 -10.06 7.09
C GLU A 173 13.82 -8.72 6.64
N TYR A 174 13.79 -8.49 5.33
CA TYR A 174 13.17 -7.30 4.76
C TYR A 174 11.69 -7.20 5.12
N LEU A 175 10.93 -8.31 5.05
CA LEU A 175 9.53 -8.31 5.43
C LEU A 175 9.32 -7.98 6.92
N ALA A 176 10.18 -8.49 7.81
CA ALA A 176 10.14 -8.15 9.23
C ALA A 176 10.43 -6.66 9.48
N ARG A 177 11.46 -6.11 8.81
CA ARG A 177 11.78 -4.67 8.87
C ARG A 177 10.64 -3.82 8.29
N SER A 178 10.04 -4.26 7.17
CA SER A 178 8.90 -3.57 6.55
C SER A 178 7.69 -3.52 7.47
N ARG A 179 7.44 -4.58 8.25
CA ARG A 179 6.39 -4.56 9.27
C ARG A 179 6.67 -3.53 10.36
N ALA A 180 7.89 -3.49 10.90
CA ALA A 180 8.25 -2.50 11.90
C ALA A 180 8.07 -1.06 11.38
N ALA A 181 8.49 -0.81 10.13
CA ALA A 181 8.29 0.47 9.45
C ALA A 181 6.79 0.78 9.24
N ALA A 182 5.96 -0.21 8.86
CA ALA A 182 4.52 -0.01 8.69
C ALA A 182 3.82 0.38 9.99
N GLU A 183 4.12 -0.31 11.09
CA GLU A 183 3.57 0.03 12.42
C GLU A 183 4.04 1.42 12.90
N TYR A 184 5.28 1.79 12.59
CA TYR A 184 5.79 3.12 12.87
C TYR A 184 5.05 4.19 12.06
N CYS A 185 4.95 4.01 10.73
CA CYS A 185 4.26 4.94 9.83
C CYS A 185 2.78 5.10 10.22
N ALA A 186 2.09 3.98 10.52
CA ALA A 186 0.69 4.01 10.92
C ALA A 186 0.47 4.88 12.16
N ARG A 187 1.31 4.74 13.19
CA ARG A 187 1.23 5.57 14.40
C ARG A 187 1.65 7.02 14.15
N LYS A 188 2.77 7.23 13.46
CA LYS A 188 3.35 8.55 13.22
C LYS A 188 2.45 9.43 12.35
N LEU A 189 1.82 8.82 11.33
CA LEU A 189 1.02 9.52 10.31
C LEU A 189 -0.49 9.43 10.56
N GLY A 190 -0.90 8.82 11.68
CA GLY A 190 -2.31 8.75 12.08
C GLY A 190 -3.18 7.88 11.15
N TRP A 191 -2.62 6.80 10.59
CA TRP A 191 -3.40 5.88 9.76
C TRP A 191 -4.44 5.11 10.58
N HIS A 192 -5.58 4.85 9.99
CA HIS A 192 -6.59 4.00 10.60
C HIS A 192 -6.17 2.53 10.50
N ARG A 193 -5.71 1.99 11.63
CA ARG A 193 -5.21 0.62 11.72
C ARG A 193 -6.35 -0.34 12.01
N ILE A 194 -6.51 -1.37 11.17
CA ILE A 194 -7.45 -2.47 11.35
C ILE A 194 -6.66 -3.76 11.59
N GLU A 195 -6.93 -4.45 12.70
CA GLU A 195 -6.35 -5.76 12.97
C GLU A 195 -7.09 -6.82 12.15
N CYS A 196 -6.39 -7.43 11.21
CA CYS A 196 -6.97 -8.42 10.31
C CYS A 196 -6.74 -9.87 10.77
N THR A 197 -6.01 -10.06 11.87
CA THR A 197 -5.71 -11.38 12.44
C THR A 197 -6.56 -11.62 13.69
N THR A 198 -7.04 -12.84 13.85
CA THR A 198 -7.69 -13.32 15.07
C THR A 198 -7.07 -14.62 15.53
N THR A 199 -7.42 -15.07 16.72
CA THR A 199 -6.99 -16.38 17.25
C THR A 199 -8.21 -17.28 17.42
N VAL A 200 -8.20 -18.42 16.73
CA VAL A 200 -9.21 -19.47 16.82
C VAL A 200 -8.52 -20.76 17.25
N ASP A 201 -8.98 -21.38 18.31
CA ASP A 201 -8.42 -22.62 18.88
C ASP A 201 -6.89 -22.55 19.11
N GLY A 202 -6.41 -21.39 19.57
CA GLY A 202 -4.98 -21.14 19.83
C GLY A 202 -4.13 -20.89 18.58
N GLN A 203 -4.72 -20.89 17.40
CA GLN A 203 -4.02 -20.59 16.14
C GLN A 203 -4.40 -19.21 15.60
N LYS A 204 -3.40 -18.45 15.17
CA LYS A 204 -3.62 -17.19 14.48
C LYS A 204 -4.12 -17.45 13.07
N THR A 205 -5.20 -16.79 12.69
CA THR A 205 -5.83 -16.87 11.37
C THR A 205 -6.27 -15.50 10.90
N ILE A 206 -6.46 -15.36 9.60
CA ILE A 206 -7.05 -14.13 9.02
C ILE A 206 -8.54 -14.08 9.38
N ARG A 207 -9.06 -12.91 9.69
CA ARG A 207 -10.50 -12.64 9.82
C ARG A 207 -11.17 -12.76 8.45
N THR A 208 -12.48 -12.96 8.44
CA THR A 208 -13.22 -13.00 7.16
C THR A 208 -13.13 -11.64 6.43
N PRO A 209 -13.18 -11.64 5.10
CA PRO A 209 -13.21 -10.39 4.34
C PRO A 209 -14.37 -9.48 4.75
N GLU A 210 -15.52 -10.07 5.11
CA GLU A 210 -16.74 -9.38 5.51
C GLU A 210 -16.57 -8.68 6.86
N ASP A 211 -15.95 -9.35 7.84
CA ASP A 211 -15.67 -8.77 9.16
C ASP A 211 -14.72 -7.57 9.06
N ILE A 212 -13.65 -7.72 8.27
CA ILE A 212 -12.69 -6.63 8.02
C ILE A 212 -13.41 -5.48 7.29
N GLN A 213 -14.19 -5.81 6.27
CA GLN A 213 -14.92 -4.82 5.49
C GLN A 213 -15.94 -4.04 6.31
N SER A 214 -16.57 -4.66 7.30
CA SER A 214 -17.48 -3.96 8.21
C SER A 214 -16.78 -2.82 8.96
N GLU A 215 -15.57 -3.04 9.47
CA GLU A 215 -14.77 -2.00 10.13
C GLU A 215 -14.27 -0.94 9.13
N VAL A 216 -13.86 -1.38 7.94
CA VAL A 216 -13.48 -0.46 6.84
C VAL A 216 -14.64 0.49 6.55
N MET A 217 -15.85 -0.04 6.32
CA MET A 217 -17.00 0.78 5.96
C MET A 217 -17.43 1.71 7.09
N ALA A 218 -17.40 1.26 8.34
CA ALA A 218 -17.68 2.13 9.49
C ALA A 218 -16.71 3.33 9.57
N TYR A 219 -15.43 3.12 9.21
CA TYR A 219 -14.46 4.21 9.11
C TYR A 219 -14.72 5.12 7.92
N LEU A 220 -14.95 4.54 6.71
CA LEU A 220 -15.18 5.31 5.49
C LEU A 220 -16.43 6.21 5.59
N GLU A 221 -17.52 5.70 6.13
CA GLU A 221 -18.76 6.48 6.34
C GLU A 221 -18.52 7.71 7.21
N ARG A 222 -17.71 7.57 8.27
CA ARG A 222 -17.38 8.69 9.17
C ARG A 222 -16.54 9.78 8.49
N ILE A 223 -15.68 9.42 7.54
CA ILE A 223 -14.81 10.40 6.85
C ILE A 223 -15.45 10.96 5.58
N LEU A 224 -16.52 10.33 5.08
CA LEU A 224 -17.27 10.79 3.90
C LEU A 224 -18.53 11.59 4.25
N SER A 225 -19.00 11.47 5.51
CA SER A 225 -20.08 12.33 6.04
C SER A 225 -19.56 13.75 6.30
#